data_89d6c953b28a2ffffd420b7efab71f4c
#
_entry.id   89d6c953b28a2ffffd420b7efab71f4c
#
_cell.length_a   1.000
_cell.length_b   1.000
_cell.length_c   1.000
_cell.angle_alpha   90.00
_cell.angle_beta   90.00
_cell.angle_gamma   90.00
#
_symmetry.space_group_name_H-M   'P 1'
#
loop_
_entity.id
_entity.type
_entity.pdbx_description
1 polymer ?
#
loop_
_entity_poly.entity_id
_entity_poly.type
_entity_poly.pdbx_seq_one_letter_code
_entity_poly.pdbx_strand_id
1 'polypeptide(L)'
;MSVKPKLRILCCAGLSLIVLDAQASAPPETLQPLLVTLNERLNIADLVALTKWDSGKPIQDSPREAQVIANARKLAAERKLDPEDVGQLLAAQMEANKLVQYGLLAKWQATGKAPDTPRPDLAKQIRPRLDELQNRLLQQYADFTPYRKDPQCADWIAKARAHLATDQLHELALIRATGELCTGKP
;
A
#
# COMPACT_ATOMS: atom_id res chain seq x y z
N MET A 1 84.10 -23.08 -13.52
CA MET A 1 82.98 -22.50 -14.20
C MET A 1 81.80 -22.49 -13.21
N SER A 2 81.51 -21.32 -12.66
CA SER A 2 80.49 -21.17 -11.59
C SER A 2 79.18 -20.56 -12.19
N VAL A 3 78.10 -21.30 -12.13
CA VAL A 3 76.83 -20.88 -12.63
C VAL A 3 76.00 -20.40 -11.44
N LYS A 4 75.65 -19.09 -11.40
CA LYS A 4 74.77 -18.47 -10.37
C LYS A 4 73.29 -18.61 -10.79
N PRO A 5 72.39 -19.06 -9.92
CA PRO A 5 70.99 -19.08 -10.23
C PRO A 5 70.35 -17.66 -10.08
N LYS A 6 69.58 -17.23 -11.09
CA LYS A 6 68.79 -15.98 -11.07
C LYS A 6 67.49 -16.23 -10.31
N LEU A 7 67.32 -15.57 -9.16
CA LEU A 7 66.09 -15.51 -8.39
C LEU A 7 65.08 -14.62 -9.10
N ARG A 8 64.01 -15.20 -9.61
CA ARG A 8 62.86 -14.47 -10.15
C ARG A 8 61.85 -14.20 -9.02
N ILE A 9 61.77 -12.93 -8.61
CA ILE A 9 60.74 -12.45 -7.68
C ILE A 9 59.44 -12.31 -8.45
N LEU A 10 58.47 -13.17 -8.14
CA LEU A 10 57.11 -13.11 -8.68
C LEU A 10 56.29 -12.12 -7.80
N CYS A 11 56.08 -10.91 -8.29
CA CYS A 11 55.19 -9.94 -7.67
C CYS A 11 53.73 -10.37 -7.91
N CYS A 12 53.10 -11.02 -6.92
CA CYS A 12 51.65 -11.20 -6.90
C CYS A 12 50.97 -9.87 -6.51
N ALA A 13 50.51 -9.12 -7.51
CA ALA A 13 49.64 -7.99 -7.27
C ALA A 13 48.26 -8.50 -6.83
N GLY A 14 48.00 -8.48 -5.52
CA GLY A 14 46.69 -8.80 -4.96
C GLY A 14 45.68 -7.72 -5.33
N LEU A 15 44.73 -8.07 -6.21
CA LEU A 15 43.57 -7.24 -6.53
C LEU A 15 42.56 -7.35 -5.38
N SER A 16 42.60 -6.40 -4.45
CA SER A 16 41.59 -6.30 -3.39
C SER A 16 40.27 -5.82 -4.00
N LEU A 17 39.33 -6.74 -4.19
CA LEU A 17 37.92 -6.42 -4.50
C LEU A 17 37.31 -5.76 -3.28
N ILE A 18 37.12 -4.45 -3.33
CA ILE A 18 36.30 -3.72 -2.36
C ILE A 18 34.83 -4.08 -2.69
N VAL A 19 34.28 -5.01 -1.92
CA VAL A 19 32.83 -5.26 -1.93
C VAL A 19 32.20 -4.07 -1.23
N LEU A 20 31.58 -3.17 -1.99
CA LEU A 20 30.68 -2.16 -1.44
C LEU A 20 29.41 -2.90 -0.99
N ASP A 21 29.33 -3.21 0.30
CA ASP A 21 28.06 -3.59 0.92
C ASP A 21 27.09 -2.41 0.78
N ALA A 22 26.14 -2.53 -0.13
CA ALA A 22 25.00 -1.62 -0.19
C ALA A 22 24.17 -1.86 1.08
N GLN A 23 24.42 -1.06 2.11
CA GLN A 23 23.65 -1.12 3.35
C GLN A 23 22.20 -0.71 3.03
N ALA A 24 21.29 -1.68 3.13
CA ALA A 24 19.86 -1.42 3.04
C ALA A 24 19.47 -0.47 4.16
N SER A 25 18.97 0.72 3.82
CA SER A 25 18.49 1.67 4.82
C SER A 25 17.26 1.10 5.53
N ALA A 26 17.12 1.39 6.82
CA ALA A 26 15.94 0.98 7.57
C ALA A 26 14.69 1.72 7.05
N PRO A 27 13.50 1.08 7.07
CA PRO A 27 12.26 1.75 6.71
C PRO A 27 11.99 2.91 7.67
N PRO A 28 11.43 4.05 7.18
CA PRO A 28 11.09 5.18 8.04
C PRO A 28 9.98 4.79 9.03
N GLU A 29 10.03 5.35 10.23
CA GLU A 29 9.03 5.10 11.30
C GLU A 29 7.60 5.48 10.86
N THR A 30 7.47 6.43 9.92
CA THR A 30 6.19 6.88 9.36
C THR A 30 5.50 5.83 8.49
N LEU A 31 6.21 4.80 8.02
CA LEU A 31 5.67 3.78 7.10
C LEU A 31 4.64 2.88 7.79
N GLN A 32 4.97 2.33 8.96
CA GLN A 32 4.11 1.35 9.62
C GLN A 32 2.73 1.92 9.98
N PRO A 33 2.59 3.12 10.61
CA PRO A 33 1.29 3.73 10.84
C PRO A 33 0.47 3.95 9.57
N LEU A 34 1.11 4.37 8.48
CA LEU A 34 0.47 4.56 7.18
C LEU A 34 -0.12 3.26 6.65
N LEU A 35 0.66 2.18 6.64
CA LEU A 35 0.20 0.86 6.17
C LEU A 35 -0.93 0.30 7.03
N VAL A 36 -0.88 0.49 8.35
CA VAL A 36 -1.96 0.09 9.25
C VAL A 36 -3.26 0.82 8.89
N THR A 37 -3.21 2.13 8.66
CA THR A 37 -4.41 2.90 8.27
C THR A 37 -4.95 2.49 6.90
N LEU A 38 -4.08 2.19 5.93
CA LEU A 38 -4.49 1.64 4.63
C LEU A 38 -5.20 0.30 4.79
N ASN A 39 -4.68 -0.59 5.62
CA ASN A 39 -5.28 -1.89 5.91
C ASN A 39 -6.61 -1.75 6.67
N GLU A 40 -6.71 -0.85 7.65
CA GLU A 40 -8.00 -0.56 8.32
C GLU A 40 -9.08 -0.11 7.34
N ARG A 41 -8.73 0.76 6.38
CA ARG A 41 -9.65 1.17 5.30
C ARG A 41 -10.06 0.00 4.42
N LEU A 42 -9.12 -0.89 4.12
CA LEU A 42 -9.38 -2.07 3.30
C LEU A 42 -10.32 -3.05 4.01
N ASN A 43 -10.13 -3.30 5.29
CA ASN A 43 -10.96 -4.22 6.07
C ASN A 43 -12.43 -3.76 6.20
N ILE A 44 -12.70 -2.46 5.99
CA ILE A 44 -14.09 -1.95 5.90
C ILE A 44 -14.80 -2.48 4.64
N ALA A 45 -14.07 -2.94 3.61
CA ALA A 45 -14.66 -3.48 2.40
C ALA A 45 -15.60 -4.67 2.66
N ASP A 46 -15.29 -5.50 3.67
CA ASP A 46 -16.12 -6.65 4.06
C ASP A 46 -17.52 -6.22 4.50
N LEU A 47 -17.57 -5.17 5.32
CA LEU A 47 -18.84 -4.60 5.80
C LEU A 47 -19.62 -3.93 4.67
N VAL A 48 -18.94 -3.27 3.75
CA VAL A 48 -19.56 -2.68 2.54
C VAL A 48 -20.08 -3.80 1.64
N ALA A 49 -19.33 -4.88 1.43
CA ALA A 49 -19.77 -6.03 0.65
C ALA A 49 -21.05 -6.66 1.22
N LEU A 50 -21.13 -6.84 2.55
CA LEU A 50 -22.34 -7.33 3.21
C LEU A 50 -23.56 -6.43 2.94
N THR A 51 -23.36 -5.11 3.03
CA THR A 51 -24.42 -4.14 2.74
C THR A 51 -24.88 -4.20 1.28
N LYS A 52 -23.93 -4.42 0.34
CA LYS A 52 -24.24 -4.58 -1.09
C LYS A 52 -24.93 -5.90 -1.38
N TRP A 53 -24.52 -6.99 -0.72
CA TRP A 53 -25.18 -8.28 -0.82
C TRP A 53 -26.65 -8.20 -0.43
N ASP A 54 -26.95 -7.63 0.74
CA ASP A 54 -28.32 -7.53 1.26
C ASP A 54 -29.21 -6.57 0.45
N SER A 55 -28.64 -5.50 -0.09
CA SER A 55 -29.40 -4.46 -0.81
C SER A 55 -29.48 -4.69 -2.32
N GLY A 56 -28.68 -5.59 -2.90
CA GLY A 56 -28.54 -5.76 -4.35
C GLY A 56 -27.97 -4.55 -5.10
N LYS A 57 -27.47 -3.53 -4.38
CA LYS A 57 -26.91 -2.33 -5.00
C LYS A 57 -25.55 -2.62 -5.65
N PRO A 58 -25.22 -1.96 -6.77
CA PRO A 58 -23.95 -2.17 -7.44
C PRO A 58 -22.77 -1.73 -6.55
N ILE A 59 -21.62 -2.42 -6.69
CA ILE A 59 -20.38 -2.05 -6.01
C ILE A 59 -19.88 -0.70 -6.53
N GLN A 60 -19.88 -0.51 -7.84
CA GLN A 60 -19.47 0.74 -8.50
C GLN A 60 -20.44 1.88 -8.18
N ASP A 61 -19.89 3.01 -7.69
CA ASP A 61 -20.60 4.26 -7.42
C ASP A 61 -19.75 5.43 -7.92
N SER A 62 -19.62 5.55 -9.25
CA SER A 62 -18.73 6.51 -9.88
C SER A 62 -18.97 7.98 -9.46
N PRO A 63 -20.23 8.46 -9.28
CA PRO A 63 -20.45 9.81 -8.78
C PRO A 63 -19.90 10.01 -7.37
N ARG A 64 -20.09 9.04 -6.48
CA ARG A 64 -19.58 9.12 -5.11
C ARG A 64 -18.05 9.02 -5.06
N GLU A 65 -17.47 8.13 -5.85
CA GLU A 65 -16.01 7.98 -5.97
C GLU A 65 -15.37 9.30 -6.43
N ALA A 66 -15.90 9.92 -7.49
CA ALA A 66 -15.42 11.21 -7.98
C ALA A 66 -15.53 12.32 -6.93
N GLN A 67 -16.63 12.37 -6.18
CA GLN A 67 -16.82 13.36 -5.10
C GLN A 67 -15.77 13.19 -3.98
N VAL A 68 -15.51 11.95 -3.55
CA VAL A 68 -14.53 11.66 -2.49
C VAL A 68 -13.13 12.05 -2.93
N ILE A 69 -12.74 11.73 -4.17
CA ILE A 69 -11.44 12.13 -4.73
C ILE A 69 -11.32 13.66 -4.81
N ALA A 70 -12.37 14.34 -5.30
CA ALA A 70 -12.37 15.80 -5.40
C ALA A 70 -12.22 16.48 -4.02
N ASN A 71 -12.89 15.94 -2.99
CA ASN A 71 -12.77 16.44 -1.63
C ASN A 71 -11.36 16.20 -1.06
N ALA A 72 -10.77 15.03 -1.29
CA ALA A 72 -9.42 14.73 -0.85
C ALA A 72 -8.37 15.63 -1.53
N ARG A 73 -8.51 15.91 -2.83
CA ARG A 73 -7.65 16.86 -3.55
C ARG A 73 -7.72 18.28 -2.96
N LYS A 74 -8.87 18.73 -2.49
CA LYS A 74 -8.98 20.02 -1.78
C LYS A 74 -8.24 20.03 -0.46
N LEU A 75 -8.29 18.93 0.30
CA LEU A 75 -7.59 18.79 1.57
C LEU A 75 -6.06 18.62 1.41
N ALA A 76 -5.59 18.26 0.22
CA ALA A 76 -4.17 18.07 -0.07
C ALA A 76 -3.36 19.36 0.16
N ALA A 77 -3.89 20.52 -0.26
CA ALA A 77 -3.23 21.81 -0.13
C ALA A 77 -2.95 22.18 1.35
N GLU A 78 -3.87 21.86 2.26
CA GLU A 78 -3.73 22.12 3.71
C GLU A 78 -2.55 21.33 4.32
N ARG A 79 -2.16 20.22 3.69
CA ARG A 79 -1.10 19.31 4.12
C ARG A 79 0.17 19.40 3.25
N LYS A 80 0.24 20.38 2.35
CA LYS A 80 1.36 20.58 1.42
C LYS A 80 1.61 19.33 0.53
N LEU A 81 0.55 18.60 0.21
CA LEU A 81 0.57 17.46 -0.69
C LEU A 81 0.20 17.89 -2.12
N ASP A 82 0.71 17.17 -3.11
CA ASP A 82 0.26 17.31 -4.49
C ASP A 82 -1.17 16.77 -4.62
N PRO A 83 -2.15 17.55 -5.13
CA PRO A 83 -3.53 17.08 -5.26
C PRO A 83 -3.69 15.90 -6.22
N GLU A 84 -2.84 15.77 -7.24
CA GLU A 84 -2.90 14.64 -8.17
C GLU A 84 -2.41 13.36 -7.51
N ASP A 85 -1.30 13.40 -6.78
CA ASP A 85 -0.81 12.28 -5.98
C ASP A 85 -1.87 11.78 -4.98
N VAL A 86 -2.54 12.72 -4.29
CA VAL A 86 -3.64 12.39 -3.38
C VAL A 86 -4.81 11.76 -4.12
N GLY A 87 -5.15 12.28 -5.30
CA GLY A 87 -6.20 11.72 -6.16
C GLY A 87 -5.88 10.27 -6.56
N GLN A 88 -4.66 9.99 -6.98
CA GLN A 88 -4.20 8.64 -7.34
C GLN A 88 -4.20 7.69 -6.14
N LEU A 89 -3.71 8.15 -4.99
CA LEU A 89 -3.76 7.37 -3.75
C LEU A 89 -5.20 6.96 -3.38
N LEU A 90 -6.15 7.90 -3.41
CA LEU A 90 -7.54 7.60 -3.07
C LEU A 90 -8.21 6.70 -4.13
N ALA A 91 -7.92 6.90 -5.42
CA ALA A 91 -8.39 6.00 -6.47
C ALA A 91 -7.89 4.57 -6.25
N ALA A 92 -6.60 4.39 -5.93
CA ALA A 92 -6.02 3.09 -5.60
C ALA A 92 -6.71 2.42 -4.40
N GLN A 93 -7.03 3.21 -3.36
CA GLN A 93 -7.78 2.73 -2.20
C GLN A 93 -9.19 2.25 -2.55
N MET A 94 -9.89 2.97 -3.43
CA MET A 94 -11.23 2.59 -3.88
C MET A 94 -11.20 1.33 -4.75
N GLU A 95 -10.24 1.21 -5.65
CA GLU A 95 -10.08 0.01 -6.48
C GLU A 95 -9.76 -1.22 -5.62
N ALA A 96 -8.87 -1.09 -4.65
CA ALA A 96 -8.56 -2.15 -3.70
C ALA A 96 -9.79 -2.59 -2.90
N ASN A 97 -10.57 -1.62 -2.43
CA ASN A 97 -11.81 -1.88 -1.69
C ASN A 97 -12.86 -2.59 -2.57
N LYS A 98 -13.01 -2.16 -3.84
CA LYS A 98 -13.90 -2.83 -4.80
C LYS A 98 -13.43 -4.25 -5.12
N LEU A 99 -12.12 -4.49 -5.23
CA LEU A 99 -11.57 -5.84 -5.45
C LEU A 99 -12.00 -6.81 -4.34
N VAL A 100 -11.90 -6.41 -3.07
CA VAL A 100 -12.39 -7.22 -1.94
C VAL A 100 -13.89 -7.45 -2.05
N GLN A 101 -14.68 -6.40 -2.30
CA GLN A 101 -16.13 -6.54 -2.43
C GLN A 101 -16.53 -7.52 -3.55
N TYR A 102 -15.93 -7.41 -4.73
CA TYR A 102 -16.21 -8.34 -5.84
C TYR A 102 -15.83 -9.78 -5.49
N GLY A 103 -14.67 -10.00 -4.87
CA GLY A 103 -14.22 -11.33 -4.46
C GLY A 103 -15.16 -11.96 -3.43
N LEU A 104 -15.60 -11.19 -2.43
CA LEU A 104 -16.54 -11.65 -1.41
C LEU A 104 -17.92 -11.96 -2.00
N LEU A 105 -18.47 -11.07 -2.85
CA LEU A 105 -19.75 -11.31 -3.50
C LEU A 105 -19.71 -12.57 -4.36
N ALA A 106 -18.64 -12.77 -5.14
CA ALA A 106 -18.47 -13.98 -5.95
C ALA A 106 -18.44 -15.25 -5.07
N LYS A 107 -17.73 -15.22 -3.96
CA LYS A 107 -17.70 -16.32 -2.98
C LYS A 107 -19.07 -16.60 -2.39
N TRP A 108 -19.83 -15.58 -2.01
CA TRP A 108 -21.16 -15.74 -1.41
C TRP A 108 -22.19 -16.20 -2.43
N GLN A 109 -22.09 -15.75 -3.68
CA GLN A 109 -22.93 -16.25 -4.78
C GLN A 109 -22.70 -17.74 -5.01
N ALA A 110 -21.44 -18.20 -5.02
CA ALA A 110 -21.10 -19.61 -5.19
C ALA A 110 -21.60 -20.51 -4.04
N THR A 111 -21.69 -19.96 -2.80
CA THR A 111 -22.15 -20.71 -1.62
C THR A 111 -23.64 -20.49 -1.29
N GLY A 112 -24.29 -19.56 -2.00
CA GLY A 112 -25.70 -19.20 -1.77
C GLY A 112 -25.95 -18.37 -0.51
N LYS A 113 -24.90 -17.99 0.25
CA LYS A 113 -25.05 -17.24 1.51
C LYS A 113 -23.85 -16.38 1.84
N ALA A 114 -24.10 -15.21 2.43
CA ALA A 114 -23.11 -14.40 3.11
C ALA A 114 -23.00 -14.79 4.60
N PRO A 115 -21.93 -14.38 5.31
CA PRO A 115 -21.80 -14.58 6.74
C PRO A 115 -22.96 -13.97 7.53
N ASP A 116 -23.38 -14.63 8.59
CA ASP A 116 -24.39 -14.11 9.55
C ASP A 116 -23.68 -13.25 10.61
N THR A 117 -23.31 -12.04 10.22
CA THR A 117 -22.62 -11.06 11.07
C THR A 117 -23.40 -9.74 11.08
N PRO A 118 -23.23 -8.85 12.07
CA PRO A 118 -23.90 -7.57 12.14
C PRO A 118 -23.76 -6.76 10.83
N ARG A 119 -24.84 -6.10 10.40
CA ARG A 119 -24.92 -5.22 9.22
C ARG A 119 -24.87 -3.76 9.67
N PRO A 120 -23.70 -3.12 9.70
CA PRO A 120 -23.61 -1.71 10.05
C PRO A 120 -24.28 -0.83 8.98
N ASP A 121 -24.90 0.25 9.42
CA ASP A 121 -25.49 1.24 8.51
C ASP A 121 -24.38 1.94 7.70
N LEU A 122 -24.50 1.85 6.37
CA LEU A 122 -23.51 2.42 5.45
C LEU A 122 -23.37 3.95 5.62
N ALA A 123 -24.47 4.66 5.81
CA ALA A 123 -24.47 6.12 5.89
C ALA A 123 -24.07 6.62 7.29
N LYS A 124 -24.56 5.95 8.34
CA LYS A 124 -24.43 6.42 9.72
C LYS A 124 -23.17 5.91 10.43
N GLN A 125 -22.60 4.79 9.98
CA GLN A 125 -21.48 4.12 10.66
C GLN A 125 -20.26 3.97 9.74
N ILE A 126 -20.43 3.40 8.54
CA ILE A 126 -19.31 3.08 7.65
C ILE A 126 -18.70 4.35 7.04
N ARG A 127 -19.53 5.24 6.46
CA ARG A 127 -19.02 6.46 5.81
C ARG A 127 -18.29 7.39 6.78
N PRO A 128 -18.81 7.71 7.97
CA PRO A 128 -18.09 8.52 8.94
C PRO A 128 -16.74 7.91 9.33
N ARG A 129 -16.67 6.58 9.49
CA ARG A 129 -15.39 5.90 9.77
C ARG A 129 -14.41 6.02 8.62
N LEU A 130 -14.86 5.89 7.37
CA LEU A 130 -14.02 6.10 6.20
C LEU A 130 -13.51 7.54 6.10
N ASP A 131 -14.33 8.53 6.44
CA ASP A 131 -13.94 9.95 6.44
C ASP A 131 -12.89 10.25 7.53
N GLU A 132 -13.04 9.68 8.72
CA GLU A 132 -12.03 9.75 9.80
C GLU A 132 -10.69 9.13 9.35
N LEU A 133 -10.75 7.91 8.81
CA LEU A 133 -9.58 7.20 8.30
C LEU A 133 -8.91 7.95 7.14
N GLN A 134 -9.68 8.63 6.28
CA GLN A 134 -9.14 9.45 5.21
C GLN A 134 -8.32 10.62 5.74
N ASN A 135 -8.81 11.34 6.76
CA ASN A 135 -8.07 12.44 7.36
C ASN A 135 -6.75 11.97 7.98
N ARG A 136 -6.77 10.83 8.70
CA ARG A 136 -5.57 10.19 9.26
C ARG A 136 -4.60 9.74 8.18
N LEU A 137 -5.12 9.11 7.12
CA LEU A 137 -4.34 8.66 5.97
C LEU A 137 -3.60 9.83 5.31
N LEU A 138 -4.27 10.93 5.03
CA LEU A 138 -3.66 12.09 4.37
C LEU A 138 -2.54 12.71 5.21
N GLN A 139 -2.69 12.74 6.55
CA GLN A 139 -1.62 13.20 7.43
C GLN A 139 -0.42 12.26 7.37
N GLN A 140 -0.64 10.96 7.54
CA GLN A 140 0.44 9.96 7.50
C GLN A 140 1.11 9.88 6.13
N TYR A 141 0.36 10.10 5.05
CA TYR A 141 0.91 10.17 3.71
C TYR A 141 1.81 11.42 3.55
N ALA A 142 1.43 12.56 4.13
CA ALA A 142 2.29 13.75 4.15
C ALA A 142 3.61 13.46 4.89
N ASP A 143 3.54 12.79 6.04
CA ASP A 143 4.72 12.43 6.83
C ASP A 143 5.63 11.42 6.11
N PHE A 144 5.05 10.55 5.25
CA PHE A 144 5.79 9.59 4.44
C PHE A 144 6.32 10.17 3.12
N THR A 145 5.78 11.28 2.63
CA THR A 145 6.10 11.86 1.31
C THR A 145 7.59 12.07 1.05
N PRO A 146 8.45 12.47 2.01
CA PRO A 146 9.89 12.60 1.80
C PRO A 146 10.60 11.32 1.36
N TYR A 147 10.03 10.16 1.68
CA TYR A 147 10.63 8.83 1.45
C TYR A 147 10.15 8.15 0.18
N ARG A 148 9.14 8.71 -0.51
CA ARG A 148 8.52 8.11 -1.69
C ARG A 148 9.47 7.88 -2.88
N LYS A 149 10.55 8.66 -2.96
CA LYS A 149 11.57 8.57 -4.02
C LYS A 149 12.76 7.71 -3.64
N ASP A 150 12.80 7.19 -2.42
CA ASP A 150 13.90 6.34 -1.98
C ASP A 150 13.93 5.05 -2.82
N PRO A 151 15.08 4.60 -3.33
CA PRO A 151 15.20 3.37 -4.11
C PRO A 151 14.69 2.12 -3.36
N GLN A 152 14.70 2.14 -2.03
CA GLN A 152 14.23 1.03 -1.19
C GLN A 152 12.75 1.12 -0.80
N CYS A 153 12.05 2.19 -1.20
CA CYS A 153 10.65 2.42 -0.84
C CYS A 153 9.76 1.21 -1.14
N ALA A 154 9.88 0.63 -2.32
CA ALA A 154 9.09 -0.53 -2.73
C ALA A 154 9.37 -1.77 -1.86
N ASP A 155 10.65 -2.01 -1.52
CA ASP A 155 11.05 -3.12 -0.66
C ASP A 155 10.56 -2.97 0.78
N TRP A 156 10.61 -1.76 1.34
CA TRP A 156 10.07 -1.47 2.66
C TRP A 156 8.57 -1.77 2.72
N ILE A 157 7.82 -1.29 1.71
CA ILE A 157 6.37 -1.52 1.63
C ILE A 157 6.07 -3.01 1.48
N ALA A 158 6.77 -3.73 0.60
CA ALA A 158 6.55 -5.15 0.37
C ALA A 158 6.77 -5.97 1.66
N LYS A 159 7.87 -5.71 2.37
CA LYS A 159 8.18 -6.38 3.64
C LYS A 159 7.18 -6.06 4.75
N ALA A 160 6.83 -4.77 4.92
CA ALA A 160 5.91 -4.36 5.97
C ALA A 160 4.47 -4.83 5.71
N ARG A 161 4.04 -4.93 4.44
CA ARG A 161 2.72 -5.39 4.03
C ARG A 161 2.50 -6.88 4.28
N ALA A 162 3.54 -7.71 4.17
CA ALA A 162 3.44 -9.18 4.23
C ALA A 162 2.77 -9.73 5.50
N HIS A 163 2.68 -8.94 6.56
CA HIS A 163 2.10 -9.34 7.84
C HIS A 163 0.74 -8.68 8.14
N LEU A 164 0.18 -7.91 7.21
CA LEU A 164 -1.05 -7.15 7.44
C LEU A 164 -2.31 -7.82 6.91
N ALA A 165 -2.19 -8.57 5.81
CA ALA A 165 -3.33 -9.23 5.19
C ALA A 165 -3.65 -10.57 5.90
N THR A 166 -4.94 -10.90 5.98
CA THR A 166 -5.44 -12.10 6.64
C THR A 166 -5.67 -13.27 5.67
N ASP A 167 -5.80 -12.97 4.37
CA ASP A 167 -6.02 -13.94 3.30
C ASP A 167 -5.53 -13.38 1.95
N GLN A 168 -5.50 -14.24 0.93
CA GLN A 168 -5.00 -13.91 -0.40
C GLN A 168 -5.78 -12.77 -1.09
N LEU A 169 -7.10 -12.67 -0.88
CA LEU A 169 -7.91 -11.61 -1.49
C LEU A 169 -7.52 -10.24 -0.91
N HIS A 170 -7.39 -10.16 0.42
CA HIS A 170 -6.94 -8.93 1.10
C HIS A 170 -5.48 -8.61 0.80
N GLU A 171 -4.63 -9.62 0.63
CA GLU A 171 -3.23 -9.41 0.21
C GLU A 171 -3.14 -8.75 -1.18
N LEU A 172 -3.85 -9.28 -2.17
CA LEU A 172 -3.92 -8.70 -3.52
C LEU A 172 -4.47 -7.27 -3.49
N ALA A 173 -5.53 -7.06 -2.73
CA ALA A 173 -6.13 -5.73 -2.58
C ALA A 173 -5.16 -4.75 -1.89
N LEU A 174 -4.41 -5.19 -0.88
CA LEU A 174 -3.43 -4.35 -0.19
C LEU A 174 -2.24 -4.01 -1.10
N ILE A 175 -1.84 -4.92 -2.01
CA ILE A 175 -0.86 -4.61 -3.08
C ILE A 175 -1.36 -3.43 -3.91
N ARG A 176 -2.62 -3.47 -4.37
CA ARG A 176 -3.21 -2.36 -5.14
C ARG A 176 -3.31 -1.08 -4.30
N ALA A 177 -3.75 -1.19 -3.05
CA ALA A 177 -3.90 -0.05 -2.14
C ALA A 177 -2.59 0.69 -1.88
N THR A 178 -1.45 0.01 -1.92
CA THR A 178 -0.12 0.58 -1.65
C THR A 178 0.67 0.96 -2.90
N GLY A 179 0.13 0.70 -4.10
CA GLY A 179 0.83 0.87 -5.37
C GLY A 179 1.27 2.30 -5.68
N GLU A 180 0.59 3.31 -5.11
CA GLU A 180 0.88 4.73 -5.34
C GLU A 180 1.76 5.36 -4.24
N LEU A 181 2.28 4.55 -3.30
CA LEU A 181 3.10 5.10 -2.21
C LEU A 181 4.51 5.48 -2.66
N CYS A 182 5.11 4.75 -3.58
CA CYS A 182 6.44 5.03 -4.10
C CYS A 182 6.38 5.62 -5.51
N THR A 183 7.26 6.58 -5.80
CA THR A 183 7.38 7.24 -7.11
C THR A 183 8.71 6.94 -7.82
N GLY A 184 9.64 6.24 -7.17
CA GLY A 184 10.85 5.73 -7.79
C GLY A 184 10.53 4.55 -8.71
N LYS A 185 11.19 4.46 -9.88
CA LYS A 185 11.19 3.21 -10.65
C LYS A 185 11.94 2.14 -9.86
N PRO A 186 11.41 0.90 -9.80
CA PRO A 186 12.17 -0.22 -9.25
C PRO A 186 13.45 -0.48 -10.03
#